data_61fb8f2efb0d4375226fb6e5b86154d7
#
_entry.id   61fb8f2efb0d4375226fb6e5b86154d7
#
_cell.length_a   1.000
_cell.length_b   1.000
_cell.length_c   1.000
_cell.angle_alpha   90.00
_cell.angle_beta   90.00
_cell.angle_gamma   90.00
#
_symmetry.space_group_name_H-M   'P 1'
#
loop_
_entity.id
_entity.type
_entity.pdbx_description
1 polymer ?
#
loop_
_entity_poly.entity_id
_entity_poly.type
_entity_poly.pdbx_seq_one_letter_code
_entity_poly.pdbx_strand_id
1 'polypeptide(L)'
;RTGRFLFWTLLLLVASSAMHRVQAANIEQGRRLAQLYCAGCHAIDKVSPSPLRIAPPFRTLHERYPVEMLEEALGEGISTGHPSMPQFQFEPDQIGDFIKFLKSLE
;
A
#
# COMPACT_ATOMS: atom_id res chain seq x y z
N ARG A 1 -20.08 -14.90 -41.18
CA ARG A 1 -20.26 -13.44 -40.89
C ARG A 1 -20.67 -13.19 -39.43
N THR A 2 -21.41 -14.07 -38.81
CA THR A 2 -21.82 -13.95 -37.40
C THR A 2 -20.69 -14.28 -36.40
N GLY A 3 -19.71 -15.09 -36.79
CA GLY A 3 -18.58 -15.46 -35.92
C GLY A 3 -17.59 -14.33 -35.64
N ARG A 4 -17.51 -13.31 -36.52
CA ARG A 4 -16.58 -12.19 -36.35
C ARG A 4 -17.03 -11.24 -35.24
N PHE A 5 -18.32 -11.03 -35.03
CA PHE A 5 -18.85 -10.17 -33.97
C PHE A 5 -18.73 -10.81 -32.58
N LEU A 6 -18.92 -12.13 -32.49
CA LEU A 6 -18.74 -12.86 -31.24
C LEU A 6 -17.29 -12.86 -30.74
N PHE A 7 -16.32 -12.86 -31.66
CA PHE A 7 -14.90 -12.82 -31.32
C PHE A 7 -14.49 -11.48 -30.71
N TRP A 8 -15.03 -10.39 -31.22
CA TRP A 8 -14.74 -9.04 -30.70
C TRP A 8 -15.36 -8.80 -29.32
N THR A 9 -16.55 -9.32 -29.06
CA THR A 9 -17.19 -9.19 -27.73
C THR A 9 -16.46 -9.99 -26.65
N LEU A 10 -15.93 -11.18 -27.00
CA LEU A 10 -15.10 -11.95 -26.07
C LEU A 10 -13.78 -11.26 -25.71
N LEU A 11 -13.14 -10.59 -26.67
CA LEU A 11 -11.88 -9.86 -26.44
C LEU A 11 -12.08 -8.69 -25.47
N LEU A 12 -13.20 -7.96 -25.58
CA LEU A 12 -13.52 -6.83 -24.70
C LEU A 12 -13.78 -7.28 -23.26
N LEU A 13 -14.42 -8.43 -23.06
CA LEU A 13 -14.67 -8.98 -21.72
C LEU A 13 -13.39 -9.42 -21.01
N VAL A 14 -12.43 -9.96 -21.74
CA VAL A 14 -11.14 -10.39 -21.17
C VAL A 14 -10.30 -9.17 -20.75
N ALA A 15 -10.31 -8.09 -21.52
CA ALA A 15 -9.60 -6.86 -21.19
C ALA A 15 -10.14 -6.19 -19.91
N SER A 16 -11.48 -6.22 -19.71
CA SER A 16 -12.13 -5.70 -18.50
C SER A 16 -11.71 -6.46 -17.23
N SER A 17 -11.60 -7.78 -17.30
CA SER A 17 -11.19 -8.62 -16.16
C SER A 17 -9.73 -8.39 -15.75
N ALA A 18 -8.85 -8.10 -16.70
CA ALA A 18 -7.44 -7.81 -16.42
C ALA A 18 -7.25 -6.51 -15.64
N MET A 19 -8.04 -5.47 -15.89
CA MET A 19 -7.96 -4.18 -15.17
C MET A 19 -8.31 -4.31 -13.70
N HIS A 20 -9.29 -5.10 -13.32
CA HIS A 20 -9.66 -5.32 -11.91
C HIS A 20 -8.55 -6.03 -11.12
N ARG A 21 -7.80 -6.92 -11.74
CA ARG A 21 -6.67 -7.62 -11.09
C ARG A 21 -5.51 -6.67 -10.75
N VAL A 22 -5.23 -5.68 -11.59
CA VAL A 22 -4.14 -4.72 -11.38
C VAL A 22 -4.41 -3.84 -10.15
N GLN A 23 -5.66 -3.37 -9.93
CA GLN A 23 -6.02 -2.56 -8.77
C GLN A 23 -5.93 -3.35 -7.46
N ALA A 24 -6.39 -4.60 -7.43
CA ALA A 24 -6.29 -5.46 -6.25
C ALA A 24 -4.83 -5.76 -5.88
N ALA A 25 -3.93 -5.93 -6.87
CA ALA A 25 -2.52 -6.19 -6.65
C ALA A 25 -1.80 -5.05 -5.92
N ASN A 26 -2.18 -3.78 -6.15
CA ASN A 26 -1.52 -2.61 -5.56
C ASN A 26 -1.62 -2.58 -4.03
N ILE A 27 -2.81 -2.82 -3.47
CA ILE A 27 -3.01 -2.85 -2.01
C ILE A 27 -2.24 -4.01 -1.38
N GLU A 28 -2.27 -5.19 -1.98
CA GLU A 28 -1.53 -6.36 -1.49
C GLU A 28 -0.02 -6.15 -1.54
N GLN A 29 0.47 -5.47 -2.56
CA GLN A 29 1.88 -5.11 -2.66
C GLN A 29 2.28 -4.14 -1.53
N GLY A 30 1.45 -3.14 -1.25
CA GLY A 30 1.65 -2.22 -0.13
C GLY A 30 1.67 -2.95 1.21
N ARG A 31 0.77 -3.93 1.41
CA ARG A 31 0.76 -4.76 2.61
C ARG A 31 2.05 -5.56 2.76
N ARG A 32 2.56 -6.15 1.68
CA ARG A 32 3.82 -6.89 1.72
C ARG A 32 5.00 -6.01 2.09
N LEU A 33 5.06 -4.79 1.59
CA LEU A 33 6.09 -3.83 1.98
C LEU A 33 6.02 -3.53 3.47
N ALA A 34 4.82 -3.32 4.00
CA ALA A 34 4.61 -3.10 5.43
C ALA A 34 5.03 -4.33 6.26
N GLN A 35 4.71 -5.53 5.82
CA GLN A 35 5.11 -6.78 6.48
C GLN A 35 6.63 -6.93 6.52
N LEU A 36 7.31 -6.62 5.42
CA LEU A 36 8.76 -6.77 5.30
C LEU A 36 9.54 -5.75 6.12
N TYR A 37 9.09 -4.49 6.15
CA TYR A 37 9.90 -3.39 6.66
C TYR A 37 9.35 -2.72 7.91
N CYS A 38 8.08 -2.90 8.24
CA CYS A 38 7.40 -2.10 9.27
C CYS A 38 6.81 -2.94 10.39
N ALA A 39 6.37 -4.17 10.10
CA ALA A 39 5.60 -5.01 11.03
C ALA A 39 6.38 -5.48 12.26
N GLY A 40 7.70 -5.40 12.25
CA GLY A 40 8.52 -5.70 13.43
C GLY A 40 8.27 -4.74 14.59
N CYS A 41 7.86 -3.52 14.30
CA CYS A 41 7.62 -2.47 15.28
C CYS A 41 6.18 -1.94 15.27
N HIS A 42 5.57 -1.79 14.09
CA HIS A 42 4.24 -1.23 13.92
C HIS A 42 3.17 -2.30 13.72
N ALA A 43 2.00 -2.14 14.34
CA ALA A 43 0.82 -2.86 13.93
C ALA A 43 0.41 -2.41 12.53
N ILE A 44 0.21 -3.36 11.63
CA ILE A 44 -0.14 -3.11 10.23
C ILE A 44 -1.56 -3.60 9.89
N ASP A 45 -2.35 -3.92 10.88
CA ASP A 45 -3.74 -4.33 10.75
C ASP A 45 -4.69 -3.38 11.49
N LYS A 46 -6.00 -3.71 11.48
CA LYS A 46 -7.04 -2.86 12.06
C LYS A 46 -7.25 -3.05 13.57
N VAL A 47 -6.66 -4.05 14.19
CA VAL A 47 -7.03 -4.45 15.57
C VAL A 47 -5.87 -4.70 16.51
N SER A 48 -4.71 -5.10 16.02
CA SER A 48 -3.59 -5.50 16.87
C SER A 48 -2.87 -4.32 17.52
N PRO A 49 -2.28 -4.50 18.70
CA PRO A 49 -1.33 -3.53 19.23
C PRO A 49 -0.01 -3.60 18.46
N SER A 50 0.74 -2.50 18.42
CA SER A 50 2.09 -2.49 17.86
C SER A 50 3.03 -3.35 18.69
N PRO A 51 3.89 -4.18 18.07
CA PRO A 51 4.93 -4.92 18.80
C PRO A 51 5.85 -4.00 19.61
N LEU A 52 6.26 -2.88 19.02
CA LEU A 52 6.95 -1.82 19.76
C LEU A 52 5.93 -0.79 20.25
N ARG A 53 5.81 -0.65 21.55
CA ARG A 53 4.76 0.14 22.21
C ARG A 53 4.71 1.61 21.78
N ILE A 54 5.86 2.22 21.52
CA ILE A 54 5.96 3.61 21.08
C ILE A 54 5.71 3.81 19.59
N ALA A 55 5.73 2.73 18.78
CA ALA A 55 5.46 2.81 17.35
C ALA A 55 3.94 2.89 17.12
N PRO A 56 3.43 3.96 16.49
CA PRO A 56 1.98 4.09 16.28
C PRO A 56 1.47 3.00 15.35
N PRO A 57 0.31 2.39 15.66
CA PRO A 57 -0.37 1.51 14.72
C PRO A 57 -0.70 2.26 13.43
N PHE A 58 -0.51 1.63 12.29
CA PHE A 58 -0.73 2.28 11.00
C PHE A 58 -2.17 2.76 10.79
N ARG A 59 -3.16 2.06 11.36
CA ARG A 59 -4.56 2.50 11.31
C ARG A 59 -4.82 3.86 11.97
N THR A 60 -3.92 4.34 12.82
CA THR A 60 -4.07 5.61 13.55
C THR A 60 -3.29 6.77 12.90
N LEU A 61 -2.48 6.53 11.88
CA LEU A 61 -1.65 7.57 11.28
C LEU A 61 -2.49 8.70 10.69
N HIS A 62 -3.63 8.39 10.06
CA HIS A 62 -4.52 9.39 9.48
C HIS A 62 -5.13 10.35 10.50
N GLU A 63 -5.15 9.99 11.77
CA GLU A 63 -5.60 10.85 12.87
C GLU A 63 -4.59 11.96 13.18
N ARG A 64 -3.34 11.77 12.80
CA ARG A 64 -2.24 12.71 13.05
C ARG A 64 -1.97 13.63 11.86
N TYR A 65 -2.05 13.07 10.65
CA TYR A 65 -1.84 13.78 9.38
C TYR A 65 -2.38 12.95 8.22
N PRO A 66 -2.67 13.57 7.05
CA PRO A 66 -3.01 12.81 5.87
C PRO A 66 -1.85 11.89 5.47
N VAL A 67 -2.12 10.60 5.24
CA VAL A 67 -1.05 9.62 4.96
C VAL A 67 -0.30 9.89 3.66
N GLU A 68 -0.90 10.65 2.74
CA GLU A 68 -0.25 11.11 1.51
C GLU A 68 0.99 11.97 1.78
N MET A 69 1.07 12.62 2.94
CA MET A 69 2.26 13.39 3.33
C MET A 69 3.51 12.52 3.51
N LEU A 70 3.35 11.21 3.64
CA LEU A 70 4.48 10.28 3.69
C LEU A 70 5.13 10.02 2.34
N GLU A 71 4.50 10.40 1.23
CA GLU A 71 5.03 10.12 -0.12
C GLU A 71 6.42 10.70 -0.30
N GLU A 72 6.59 11.98 0.01
CA GLU A 72 7.88 12.67 -0.10
C GLU A 72 8.92 12.08 0.86
N ALA A 73 8.54 11.87 2.11
CA ALA A 73 9.44 11.32 3.11
C ALA A 73 9.94 9.91 2.73
N LEU A 74 9.07 9.07 2.20
CA LEU A 74 9.44 7.72 1.76
C LEU A 74 10.30 7.74 0.49
N GLY A 75 10.10 8.72 -0.40
CA GLY A 75 10.90 8.88 -1.60
C GLY A 75 12.31 9.42 -1.33
N GLU A 76 12.44 10.30 -0.36
CA GLU A 76 13.73 10.91 0.02
C GLU A 76 14.51 10.10 1.06
N GLY A 77 13.84 9.18 1.73
CA GLY A 77 14.38 8.45 2.87
C GLY A 77 13.79 8.98 4.17
N ILE A 78 12.83 8.23 4.71
CA ILE A 78 12.15 8.64 5.94
C ILE A 78 13.13 8.63 7.10
N SER A 79 13.24 9.77 7.79
CA SER A 79 13.98 9.92 9.01
C SER A 79 13.04 10.46 10.08
N THR A 80 13.00 9.80 11.23
CA THR A 80 12.16 10.20 12.35
C THR A 80 13.02 10.63 13.54
N GLY A 81 12.42 11.32 14.52
CA GLY A 81 13.07 11.67 15.76
C GLY A 81 13.39 10.48 16.67
N HIS A 82 13.01 9.25 16.30
CA HIS A 82 13.26 8.04 17.08
C HIS A 82 14.46 7.27 16.53
N PRO A 83 15.56 7.15 17.30
CA PRO A 83 16.77 6.44 16.85
C PRO A 83 16.53 4.95 16.54
N SER A 84 15.49 4.35 17.13
CA SER A 84 15.16 2.95 16.93
C SER A 84 14.41 2.65 15.61
N MET A 85 13.89 3.67 14.95
CA MET A 85 13.26 3.49 13.62
C MET A 85 14.30 3.57 12.52
N PRO A 86 14.52 2.48 11.75
CA PRO A 86 15.45 2.53 10.63
C PRO A 86 15.00 3.52 9.56
N GLN A 87 15.96 4.02 8.80
CA GLN A 87 15.69 4.87 7.66
C GLN A 87 15.33 4.01 6.45
N PHE A 88 14.20 4.33 5.78
CA PHE A 88 13.72 3.64 4.58
C PHE A 88 13.63 4.59 3.41
N GLN A 89 13.87 4.06 2.22
CA GLN A 89 13.62 4.75 0.97
C GLN A 89 12.94 3.79 0.00
N PHE A 90 11.80 4.22 -0.55
CA PHE A 90 11.03 3.43 -1.50
C PHE A 90 11.11 4.01 -2.90
N GLU A 91 10.97 3.14 -3.91
CA GLU A 91 10.78 3.54 -5.29
C GLU A 91 9.36 4.12 -5.49
N PRO A 92 9.13 4.97 -6.52
CA PRO A 92 7.84 5.65 -6.71
C PRO A 92 6.62 4.72 -6.79
N ASP A 93 6.73 3.59 -7.46
CA ASP A 93 5.65 2.59 -7.55
C ASP A 93 5.37 1.92 -6.21
N GLN A 94 6.40 1.64 -5.43
CA GLN A 94 6.27 1.12 -4.06
C GLN A 94 5.55 2.12 -3.15
N ILE A 95 5.85 3.40 -3.27
CA ILE A 95 5.20 4.47 -2.50
C ILE A 95 3.71 4.51 -2.78
N GLY A 96 3.31 4.47 -4.05
CA GLY A 96 1.90 4.45 -4.44
C GLY A 96 1.14 3.27 -3.85
N ASP A 97 1.70 2.08 -3.92
CA ASP A 97 1.13 0.86 -3.37
C ASP A 97 1.02 0.94 -1.83
N PHE A 98 2.06 1.43 -1.18
CA PHE A 98 2.11 1.57 0.27
C PHE A 98 1.08 2.57 0.80
N ILE A 99 0.94 3.73 0.15
CA ILE A 99 -0.07 4.72 0.52
C ILE A 99 -1.49 4.18 0.35
N LYS A 100 -1.77 3.45 -0.73
CA LYS A 100 -3.07 2.78 -0.91
C LYS A 100 -3.36 1.78 0.21
N PHE A 101 -2.37 1.02 0.62
CA PHE A 101 -2.50 0.10 1.74
C PHE A 101 -2.81 0.85 3.05
N LEU A 102 -2.07 1.92 3.37
CA LEU A 102 -2.33 2.73 4.56
C LEU A 102 -3.77 3.28 4.57
N LYS A 103 -4.25 3.78 3.45
CA LYS A 103 -5.63 4.28 3.32
C LYS A 103 -6.67 3.20 3.52
N SER A 104 -6.36 1.96 3.19
CA SER A 104 -7.26 0.83 3.42
C SER A 104 -7.46 0.50 4.90
N LEU A 105 -6.62 1.01 5.78
CA LEU A 105 -6.69 0.82 7.22
C LEU A 105 -7.50 1.91 7.95
N GLU A 106 -7.88 2.96 7.26
CA GLU A 106 -8.65 4.09 7.80
C GLU A 106 -10.09 3.77 8.17
#